data_2f41196908a9282b564fcdd38a4c8bd1
#
_entry.id   2f41196908a9282b564fcdd38a4c8bd1
#
_cell.length_a   1.000
_cell.length_b   1.000
_cell.length_c   1.000
_cell.angle_alpha   90.00
_cell.angle_beta   90.00
_cell.angle_gamma   90.00
#
_symmetry.space_group_name_H-M   'P 1'
#
loop_
_entity.id
_entity.type
_entity.pdbx_description
1 polymer ?
#
loop_
_entity_poly.entity_id
_entity_poly.type
_entity_poly.pdbx_seq_one_letter_code
_entity_poly.pdbx_strand_id
1 'polypeptide(L)'
;MSVLLSACAASEHKSAPASVKAPGQLIETAPLDAQLSLPGAARSLKITYLSTNGITGSGLVPVTAEVILPPGTPPAGGWSIVAWSHGTVGIAESCAPSLHPYTERNRDYLSAWMQRGFAIVATDYQGLGGGGPHPYLNVRTEAYSVLDSVRAALAGVPGLQNKVMLVGQSQGAGAAFGAAAYAPDYAPDLNIRGTVATGIPYMTPEVLSALLTHQEQTSPKAKQAIQKQDPVVAYGLLLGASLGNIDPNFKPEEAFTPKAMDAYHAASQVCLAPLMQQVSKDGLTRRNAFTPTMGKALAPAFKGMMYPTLALKQPLFVGTGSQDLDVAASSQKALVKAACAAGTTVQAHVYKGLDHSQTVLASLPDSAAFTQAVMAGEPVSGSCTASTP
;
A
#
# COMPACT_ATOMS: atom_id res chain seq x y z
N MET A 1 -56.39 25.71 -55.17
CA MET A 1 -56.02 24.57 -54.30
C MET A 1 -54.51 24.55 -54.21
N SER A 2 -53.95 25.13 -53.15
CA SER A 2 -52.46 25.11 -52.93
C SER A 2 -52.21 24.07 -51.86
N VAL A 3 -51.40 23.08 -52.20
CA VAL A 3 -50.93 22.02 -51.29
C VAL A 3 -49.62 22.47 -50.66
N LEU A 4 -49.65 22.69 -49.33
CA LEU A 4 -48.49 22.95 -48.50
C LEU A 4 -47.84 21.58 -48.15
N LEU A 5 -46.63 21.32 -48.66
CA LEU A 5 -45.76 20.22 -48.21
C LEU A 5 -45.02 20.67 -46.96
N SER A 6 -45.32 20.03 -45.83
CA SER A 6 -44.60 20.19 -44.57
C SER A 6 -43.39 19.24 -44.57
N ALA A 7 -42.17 19.76 -44.61
CA ALA A 7 -40.95 19.00 -44.52
C ALA A 7 -40.63 18.78 -43.04
N CYS A 8 -40.72 17.53 -42.54
CA CYS A 8 -40.17 17.12 -41.24
C CYS A 8 -38.63 17.02 -41.36
N ALA A 9 -37.93 17.95 -40.73
CA ALA A 9 -36.49 17.82 -40.50
C ALA A 9 -36.24 16.84 -39.33
N ALA A 10 -35.71 15.68 -39.67
CA ALA A 10 -35.19 14.74 -38.65
C ALA A 10 -33.88 15.30 -38.09
N SER A 11 -33.87 15.67 -36.83
CA SER A 11 -32.65 16.01 -36.11
C SER A 11 -31.87 14.73 -35.78
N GLU A 12 -30.77 14.50 -36.48
CA GLU A 12 -29.80 13.47 -36.11
C GLU A 12 -29.17 13.81 -34.76
N HIS A 13 -29.57 13.10 -33.73
CA HIS A 13 -28.83 13.08 -32.47
C HIS A 13 -27.50 12.37 -32.72
N LYS A 14 -26.43 13.11 -32.98
CA LYS A 14 -25.07 12.61 -32.87
C LYS A 14 -24.83 12.24 -31.38
N SER A 15 -24.86 10.94 -31.07
CA SER A 15 -24.37 10.42 -29.78
C SER A 15 -22.92 10.85 -29.62
N ALA A 16 -22.61 11.52 -28.53
CA ALA A 16 -21.22 11.84 -28.16
C ALA A 16 -20.40 10.54 -28.13
N PRO A 17 -19.17 10.54 -28.64
CA PRO A 17 -18.33 9.35 -28.58
C PRO A 17 -18.18 8.89 -27.14
N ALA A 18 -18.41 7.60 -26.89
CA ALA A 18 -18.20 7.01 -25.57
C ALA A 18 -16.74 7.30 -25.13
N SER A 19 -16.59 7.94 -23.99
CA SER A 19 -15.25 8.25 -23.45
C SER A 19 -14.47 6.95 -23.29
N VAL A 20 -13.28 6.90 -23.88
CA VAL A 20 -12.40 5.74 -23.74
C VAL A 20 -12.03 5.60 -22.26
N LYS A 21 -12.34 4.45 -21.66
CA LYS A 21 -11.99 4.15 -20.27
C LYS A 21 -10.46 4.07 -20.14
N ALA A 22 -9.92 4.74 -19.11
CA ALA A 22 -8.49 4.83 -18.87
C ALA A 22 -8.13 4.61 -17.38
N PRO A 23 -6.89 4.18 -17.07
CA PRO A 23 -6.40 4.14 -15.70
C PRO A 23 -6.48 5.52 -15.04
N GLY A 24 -6.87 5.59 -13.77
CA GLY A 24 -7.10 6.84 -13.06
C GLY A 24 -8.41 7.55 -13.40
N GLN A 25 -9.26 6.96 -14.24
CA GLN A 25 -10.59 7.54 -14.51
C GLN A 25 -11.48 7.43 -13.28
N LEU A 26 -11.95 8.57 -12.77
CA LEU A 26 -12.94 8.65 -11.71
C LEU A 26 -14.30 8.13 -12.22
N ILE A 27 -14.90 7.22 -11.50
CA ILE A 27 -16.21 6.62 -11.82
C ILE A 27 -17.30 7.21 -10.94
N GLU A 28 -17.04 7.31 -9.63
CA GLU A 28 -18.02 7.73 -8.65
C GLU A 28 -17.35 8.51 -7.53
N THR A 29 -18.10 9.43 -6.95
CA THR A 29 -17.72 10.19 -5.75
C THR A 29 -18.92 10.26 -4.83
N ALA A 30 -18.75 9.83 -3.58
CA ALA A 30 -19.75 9.91 -2.53
C ALA A 30 -19.16 10.57 -1.28
N PRO A 31 -19.97 11.22 -0.43
CA PRO A 31 -19.53 11.62 0.90
C PRO A 31 -19.05 10.40 1.70
N LEU A 32 -17.92 10.53 2.40
CA LEU A 32 -17.47 9.52 3.36
C LEU A 32 -18.17 9.77 4.70
N ASP A 33 -18.60 8.69 5.38
CA ASP A 33 -19.14 8.79 6.73
C ASP A 33 -18.13 9.45 7.67
N ALA A 34 -18.61 10.36 8.53
CA ALA A 34 -17.74 11.09 9.45
C ALA A 34 -16.96 10.17 10.42
N GLN A 35 -17.51 8.99 10.75
CA GLN A 35 -16.85 7.99 11.59
C GLN A 35 -15.64 7.32 10.91
N LEU A 36 -15.62 7.34 9.57
CA LEU A 36 -14.56 6.77 8.74
C LEU A 36 -13.49 7.81 8.37
N SER A 37 -13.72 9.08 8.71
CA SER A 37 -12.85 10.20 8.36
C SER A 37 -11.81 10.51 9.45
N LEU A 38 -10.92 11.46 9.14
CA LEU A 38 -9.96 12.02 10.09
C LEU A 38 -10.57 13.20 10.86
N PRO A 39 -10.25 13.33 12.16
CA PRO A 39 -10.68 14.49 12.95
C PRO A 39 -10.22 15.81 12.33
N GLY A 40 -11.12 16.79 12.25
CA GLY A 40 -10.81 18.11 11.73
C GLY A 40 -10.77 18.21 10.20
N ALA A 41 -11.07 17.16 9.46
CA ALA A 41 -11.20 17.24 8.01
C ALA A 41 -12.34 18.18 7.59
N ALA A 42 -12.09 19.03 6.60
CA ALA A 42 -13.14 19.91 6.07
C ALA A 42 -14.13 19.15 5.19
N ARG A 43 -13.65 18.16 4.46
CA ARG A 43 -14.44 17.31 3.58
C ARG A 43 -13.77 15.96 3.41
N SER A 44 -14.57 14.91 3.42
CA SER A 44 -14.11 13.55 3.18
C SER A 44 -15.01 12.86 2.16
N LEU A 45 -14.39 12.19 1.22
CA LEU A 45 -15.06 11.56 0.10
C LEU A 45 -14.57 10.11 -0.02
N LYS A 46 -15.47 9.22 -0.39
CA LYS A 46 -15.15 7.93 -0.99
C LYS A 46 -15.22 8.09 -2.51
N ILE A 47 -14.20 7.65 -3.21
CA ILE A 47 -14.17 7.62 -4.67
C ILE A 47 -14.04 6.18 -5.17
N THR A 48 -14.66 5.90 -6.32
CA THR A 48 -14.41 4.70 -7.11
C THR A 48 -13.73 5.13 -8.40
N TYR A 49 -12.65 4.46 -8.76
CA TYR A 49 -11.87 4.77 -9.96
C TYR A 49 -11.46 3.50 -10.70
N LEU A 50 -11.02 3.63 -11.95
CA LEU A 50 -10.45 2.54 -12.72
C LEU A 50 -8.93 2.50 -12.54
N SER A 51 -8.40 1.32 -12.26
CA SER A 51 -6.96 1.07 -12.27
C SER A 51 -6.63 -0.05 -13.24
N THR A 52 -5.41 -0.05 -13.77
CA THR A 52 -4.95 -1.20 -14.54
C THR A 52 -4.89 -2.44 -13.65
N ASN A 53 -5.45 -3.55 -14.13
CA ASN A 53 -5.35 -4.81 -13.42
C ASN A 53 -3.88 -5.22 -13.23
N GLY A 54 -3.38 -5.09 -12.02
CA GLY A 54 -1.98 -5.36 -11.70
C GLY A 54 -1.61 -6.84 -11.73
N ILE A 55 -2.58 -7.77 -11.65
CA ILE A 55 -2.34 -9.22 -11.78
C ILE A 55 -1.87 -9.55 -13.19
N THR A 56 -2.60 -9.07 -14.20
CA THR A 56 -2.33 -9.33 -15.62
C THR A 56 -1.42 -8.28 -16.25
N GLY A 57 -1.38 -7.07 -15.71
CA GLY A 57 -0.71 -5.91 -16.31
C GLY A 57 -1.51 -5.23 -17.39
N SER A 58 -2.76 -5.64 -17.65
CA SER A 58 -3.64 -5.09 -18.68
C SER A 58 -5.11 -5.24 -18.29
N GLY A 59 -5.99 -4.48 -18.94
CA GLY A 59 -7.40 -4.36 -18.58
C GLY A 59 -7.60 -3.43 -17.40
N LEU A 60 -8.85 -3.10 -17.11
CA LEU A 60 -9.23 -2.15 -16.06
C LEU A 60 -10.10 -2.83 -15.01
N VAL A 61 -9.86 -2.50 -13.75
CA VAL A 61 -10.63 -2.96 -12.59
C VAL A 61 -11.09 -1.77 -11.77
N PRO A 62 -12.28 -1.82 -11.14
CA PRO A 62 -12.69 -0.80 -10.19
C PRO A 62 -11.88 -0.94 -8.89
N VAL A 63 -11.49 0.20 -8.33
CA VAL A 63 -10.80 0.30 -7.03
C VAL A 63 -11.41 1.46 -6.26
N THR A 64 -11.45 1.37 -4.94
CA THR A 64 -11.95 2.43 -4.07
C THR A 64 -10.81 3.15 -3.35
N ALA A 65 -11.07 4.42 -2.98
CA ALA A 65 -10.16 5.21 -2.17
C ALA A 65 -10.93 6.24 -1.35
N GLU A 66 -10.28 6.75 -0.32
CA GLU A 66 -10.72 7.93 0.42
C GLU A 66 -9.93 9.16 -0.05
N VAL A 67 -10.61 10.31 -0.13
CA VAL A 67 -10.00 11.62 -0.33
C VAL A 67 -10.40 12.52 0.81
N ILE A 68 -9.45 12.92 1.65
CA ILE A 68 -9.68 13.69 2.85
C ILE A 68 -8.99 15.05 2.71
N LEU A 69 -9.76 16.12 2.77
CA LEU A 69 -9.29 17.48 2.58
C LEU A 69 -9.06 18.18 3.91
N PRO A 70 -7.92 18.89 4.07
CA PRO A 70 -7.63 19.67 5.27
C PRO A 70 -8.66 20.77 5.52
N PRO A 71 -8.76 21.29 6.75
CA PRO A 71 -9.55 22.49 7.03
C PRO A 71 -8.92 23.74 6.41
N GLY A 72 -9.77 24.76 6.19
CA GLY A 72 -9.35 26.07 5.67
C GLY A 72 -9.40 26.18 4.16
N THR A 73 -8.76 27.22 3.65
CA THR A 73 -8.70 27.53 2.22
C THR A 73 -7.46 26.87 1.60
N PRO A 74 -7.59 26.19 0.45
CA PRO A 74 -6.44 25.64 -0.25
C PRO A 74 -5.40 26.73 -0.55
N PRO A 75 -4.09 26.43 -0.43
CA PRO A 75 -3.04 27.31 -0.91
C PRO A 75 -3.20 27.63 -2.41
N ALA A 76 -2.50 28.66 -2.90
CA ALA A 76 -2.42 28.91 -4.33
C ALA A 76 -1.92 27.66 -5.06
N GLY A 77 -2.71 27.16 -6.02
CA GLY A 77 -2.44 25.90 -6.73
C GLY A 77 -3.09 24.65 -6.12
N GLY A 78 -3.66 24.73 -4.93
CA GLY A 78 -4.35 23.62 -4.25
C GLY A 78 -3.52 22.93 -3.16
N TRP A 79 -4.13 21.98 -2.45
CA TRP A 79 -3.49 21.13 -1.46
C TRP A 79 -2.55 20.12 -2.13
N SER A 80 -1.30 20.04 -1.67
CA SER A 80 -0.41 18.94 -2.03
C SER A 80 -0.96 17.62 -1.48
N ILE A 81 -0.62 16.51 -2.11
CA ILE A 81 -1.21 15.20 -1.82
C ILE A 81 -0.23 14.33 -1.06
N VAL A 82 -0.69 13.68 0.01
CA VAL A 82 -0.14 12.43 0.52
C VAL A 82 -0.96 11.30 -0.09
N ALA A 83 -0.34 10.49 -0.95
CA ALA A 83 -0.87 9.22 -1.40
C ALA A 83 -0.54 8.17 -0.33
N TRP A 84 -1.53 7.91 0.54
CA TRP A 84 -1.39 6.97 1.64
C TRP A 84 -1.59 5.54 1.19
N SER A 85 -0.62 4.72 1.53
CA SER A 85 -0.60 3.28 1.31
C SER A 85 -0.66 2.57 2.66
N HIS A 86 -1.79 1.91 2.93
CA HIS A 86 -2.04 1.25 4.22
C HIS A 86 -1.27 -0.06 4.38
N GLY A 87 -1.02 -0.44 5.65
CA GLY A 87 -0.47 -1.76 5.98
C GLY A 87 -1.52 -2.86 5.87
N THR A 88 -1.12 -4.10 6.12
CA THR A 88 -1.97 -5.29 6.02
C THR A 88 -3.24 -5.18 6.86
N VAL A 89 -4.39 -5.39 6.23
CA VAL A 89 -5.71 -5.41 6.87
C VAL A 89 -6.43 -6.76 6.71
N GLY A 90 -5.99 -7.59 5.78
CA GLY A 90 -6.60 -8.84 5.32
C GLY A 90 -6.72 -8.84 3.82
N ILE A 91 -7.36 -9.87 3.25
CA ILE A 91 -7.56 -10.00 1.80
C ILE A 91 -9.04 -10.11 1.40
N ALA A 92 -9.95 -10.20 2.36
CA ALA A 92 -11.37 -10.15 2.10
C ALA A 92 -11.79 -8.73 1.69
N GLU A 93 -12.72 -8.62 0.74
CA GLU A 93 -13.25 -7.33 0.26
C GLU A 93 -13.74 -6.44 1.40
N SER A 94 -14.39 -7.06 2.41
CA SER A 94 -14.89 -6.38 3.60
C SER A 94 -13.81 -5.78 4.50
N CYS A 95 -12.52 -6.08 4.27
CA CYS A 95 -11.41 -5.54 5.06
C CYS A 95 -10.87 -4.22 4.51
N ALA A 96 -11.48 -3.67 3.47
CA ALA A 96 -11.07 -2.39 2.89
C ALA A 96 -11.05 -1.28 3.95
N PRO A 97 -9.96 -0.50 4.06
CA PRO A 97 -9.86 0.60 5.02
C PRO A 97 -11.03 1.59 4.93
N SER A 98 -11.51 1.90 3.74
CA SER A 98 -12.65 2.81 3.53
C SER A 98 -13.99 2.31 4.11
N LEU A 99 -14.04 1.11 4.65
CA LEU A 99 -15.21 0.53 5.33
C LEU A 99 -15.06 0.51 6.86
N HIS A 100 -13.93 0.91 7.39
CA HIS A 100 -13.60 0.81 8.82
C HIS A 100 -13.00 2.11 9.36
N PRO A 101 -13.29 2.49 10.61
CA PRO A 101 -12.60 3.60 11.25
C PRO A 101 -11.07 3.35 11.32
N TYR A 102 -10.30 4.40 11.16
CA TYR A 102 -8.86 4.33 11.33
C TYR A 102 -8.50 3.86 12.75
N THR A 103 -7.49 3.00 12.84
CA THR A 103 -6.85 2.72 14.14
C THR A 103 -6.30 4.03 14.73
N GLU A 104 -6.18 4.13 16.06
CA GLU A 104 -5.64 5.30 16.75
C GLU A 104 -4.29 5.74 16.14
N ARG A 105 -3.38 4.80 15.94
CA ARG A 105 -2.08 5.05 15.32
C ARG A 105 -2.20 5.70 13.94
N ASN A 106 -3.02 5.13 13.06
CA ASN A 106 -3.16 5.63 11.68
C ASN A 106 -3.90 6.97 11.65
N ARG A 107 -4.92 7.13 12.49
CA ARG A 107 -5.63 8.40 12.66
C ARG A 107 -4.66 9.52 13.06
N ASP A 108 -3.83 9.29 14.06
CA ASP A 108 -2.89 10.28 14.57
C ASP A 108 -1.79 10.58 13.55
N TYR A 109 -1.29 9.55 12.86
CA TYR A 109 -0.29 9.69 11.81
C TYR A 109 -0.81 10.50 10.62
N LEU A 110 -1.97 10.17 10.10
CA LEU A 110 -2.57 10.88 8.95
C LEU A 110 -3.07 12.28 9.34
N SER A 111 -3.56 12.47 10.56
CA SER A 111 -3.90 13.79 11.09
C SER A 111 -2.67 14.71 11.14
N ALA A 112 -1.49 14.18 11.49
CA ALA A 112 -0.24 14.95 11.46
C ALA A 112 0.15 15.37 10.03
N TRP A 113 -0.08 14.53 9.02
CA TRP A 113 0.10 14.90 7.62
C TRP A 113 -0.90 15.97 7.17
N MET A 114 -2.17 15.82 7.54
CA MET A 114 -3.21 16.80 7.24
C MET A 114 -2.92 18.16 7.89
N GLN A 115 -2.44 18.20 9.14
CA GLN A 115 -2.01 19.42 9.83
C GLN A 115 -0.83 20.12 9.14
N ARG A 116 -0.01 19.41 8.38
CA ARG A 116 1.06 19.96 7.55
C ARG A 116 0.55 20.51 6.20
N GLY A 117 -0.77 20.52 5.98
CA GLY A 117 -1.39 21.05 4.78
C GLY A 117 -1.45 20.08 3.60
N PHE A 118 -1.43 18.78 3.84
CA PHE A 118 -1.62 17.78 2.79
C PHE A 118 -3.06 17.28 2.78
N ALA A 119 -3.64 17.17 1.59
CA ALA A 119 -4.79 16.31 1.37
C ALA A 119 -4.33 14.84 1.37
N ILE A 120 -5.18 13.96 1.93
CA ILE A 120 -4.87 12.52 1.97
C ILE A 120 -5.68 11.84 0.86
N VAL A 121 -5.01 11.08 0.02
CA VAL A 121 -5.60 10.14 -0.95
C VAL A 121 -5.17 8.73 -0.52
N ALA A 122 -6.12 7.95 0.00
CA ALA A 122 -5.87 6.66 0.62
C ALA A 122 -6.60 5.57 -0.16
N THR A 123 -5.89 4.85 -1.01
CA THR A 123 -6.46 3.73 -1.78
C THR A 123 -6.68 2.51 -0.91
N ASP A 124 -7.74 1.74 -1.23
CA ASP A 124 -7.98 0.40 -0.63
C ASP A 124 -7.17 -0.71 -1.30
N TYR A 125 -6.54 -0.45 -2.45
CA TYR A 125 -5.95 -1.39 -3.42
C TYR A 125 -6.97 -2.26 -4.17
N GLN A 126 -6.55 -2.79 -5.32
CA GLN A 126 -7.34 -3.74 -6.11
C GLN A 126 -7.79 -4.93 -5.25
N GLY A 127 -9.09 -5.26 -5.31
CA GLY A 127 -9.67 -6.40 -4.62
C GLY A 127 -10.11 -6.14 -3.18
N LEU A 128 -9.85 -4.93 -2.64
CA LEU A 128 -10.42 -4.47 -1.38
C LEU A 128 -11.46 -3.39 -1.68
N GLY A 129 -12.71 -3.57 -1.19
CA GLY A 129 -13.81 -2.61 -1.37
C GLY A 129 -14.36 -2.45 -2.79
N GLY A 130 -13.71 -2.99 -3.80
CA GLY A 130 -14.06 -2.84 -5.22
C GLY A 130 -14.39 -4.14 -5.96
N GLY A 131 -14.33 -5.26 -5.27
CA GLY A 131 -14.58 -6.60 -5.83
C GLY A 131 -13.38 -7.26 -6.51
N GLY A 132 -13.46 -8.58 -6.65
CA GLY A 132 -12.39 -9.42 -7.19
C GLY A 132 -11.32 -9.79 -6.15
N PRO A 133 -10.30 -10.58 -6.53
CA PRO A 133 -9.27 -11.00 -5.59
C PRO A 133 -8.29 -9.86 -5.28
N HIS A 134 -7.89 -9.73 -4.01
CA HIS A 134 -6.79 -8.87 -3.59
C HIS A 134 -5.47 -9.62 -3.72
N PRO A 135 -4.58 -9.21 -4.66
CA PRO A 135 -3.26 -9.83 -4.81
C PRO A 135 -2.29 -9.27 -3.76
N TYR A 136 -2.39 -9.83 -2.57
CA TYR A 136 -1.69 -9.38 -1.37
C TYR A 136 -0.18 -9.31 -1.58
N LEU A 137 0.43 -8.18 -1.22
CA LEU A 137 1.86 -7.87 -1.40
C LEU A 137 2.34 -7.90 -2.87
N ASN A 138 1.44 -7.88 -3.84
CA ASN A 138 1.83 -7.74 -5.24
C ASN A 138 2.17 -6.28 -5.55
N VAL A 139 3.46 -5.98 -5.60
CA VAL A 139 3.99 -4.61 -5.74
C VAL A 139 3.40 -3.87 -6.94
N ARG A 140 3.24 -4.53 -8.10
CA ARG A 140 2.67 -3.89 -9.28
C ARG A 140 1.22 -3.49 -9.07
N THR A 141 0.42 -4.38 -8.51
CA THR A 141 -1.00 -4.13 -8.27
C THR A 141 -1.22 -2.99 -7.28
N GLU A 142 -0.47 -3.00 -6.18
CA GLU A 142 -0.56 -1.97 -5.17
C GLU A 142 -0.07 -0.62 -5.71
N ALA A 143 1.05 -0.61 -6.44
CA ALA A 143 1.60 0.59 -7.07
C ALA A 143 0.62 1.23 -8.06
N TYR A 144 -0.01 0.44 -8.94
CA TYR A 144 -0.97 0.95 -9.90
C TYR A 144 -2.20 1.53 -9.20
N SER A 145 -2.71 0.85 -8.16
CA SER A 145 -3.82 1.36 -7.35
C SER A 145 -3.48 2.70 -6.69
N VAL A 146 -2.27 2.86 -6.14
CA VAL A 146 -1.80 4.12 -5.54
C VAL A 146 -1.75 5.24 -6.58
N LEU A 147 -1.10 5.00 -7.72
CA LEU A 147 -0.90 6.02 -8.74
C LEU A 147 -2.22 6.45 -9.39
N ASP A 148 -3.09 5.49 -9.69
CA ASP A 148 -4.39 5.77 -10.30
C ASP A 148 -5.39 6.43 -9.36
N SER A 149 -5.30 6.17 -8.03
CA SER A 149 -6.10 6.90 -7.04
C SER A 149 -5.77 8.39 -7.02
N VAL A 150 -4.49 8.74 -7.17
CA VAL A 150 -4.04 10.15 -7.26
C VAL A 150 -4.54 10.80 -8.54
N ARG A 151 -4.45 10.11 -9.69
CA ARG A 151 -5.01 10.60 -10.97
C ARG A 151 -6.50 10.88 -10.86
N ALA A 152 -7.25 9.92 -10.27
CA ALA A 152 -8.69 10.06 -10.09
C ALA A 152 -9.04 11.23 -9.15
N ALA A 153 -8.31 11.38 -8.04
CA ALA A 153 -8.51 12.49 -7.12
C ALA A 153 -8.22 13.84 -7.79
N LEU A 154 -7.11 13.96 -8.53
CA LEU A 154 -6.76 15.19 -9.27
C LEU A 154 -7.80 15.54 -10.35
N ALA A 155 -8.36 14.54 -11.02
CA ALA A 155 -9.35 14.76 -12.07
C ALA A 155 -10.73 15.18 -11.53
N GLY A 156 -11.12 14.68 -10.35
CA GLY A 156 -12.49 14.82 -9.87
C GLY A 156 -12.69 15.57 -8.56
N VAL A 157 -11.63 15.89 -7.82
CA VAL A 157 -11.74 16.59 -6.54
C VAL A 157 -11.08 17.98 -6.63
N PRO A 158 -11.88 19.05 -6.65
CA PRO A 158 -11.34 20.40 -6.73
C PRO A 158 -10.44 20.77 -5.53
N GLY A 159 -9.44 21.61 -5.77
CA GLY A 159 -8.57 22.15 -4.72
C GLY A 159 -7.35 21.26 -4.43
N LEU A 160 -7.08 20.24 -5.24
CA LEU A 160 -5.86 19.43 -5.18
C LEU A 160 -4.79 19.95 -6.15
N GLN A 161 -3.53 19.81 -5.77
CA GLN A 161 -2.36 20.12 -6.60
C GLN A 161 -1.62 18.83 -6.95
N ASN A 162 -1.19 18.71 -8.21
CA ASN A 162 -0.31 17.62 -8.64
C ASN A 162 1.12 17.82 -8.08
N LYS A 163 1.24 17.58 -6.78
CA LYS A 163 2.49 17.62 -6.01
C LYS A 163 2.36 16.58 -4.90
N VAL A 164 3.01 15.41 -5.08
CA VAL A 164 2.64 14.16 -4.40
C VAL A 164 3.79 13.64 -3.54
N MET A 165 3.49 13.34 -2.28
CA MET A 165 4.28 12.47 -1.42
C MET A 165 3.68 11.08 -1.40
N LEU A 166 4.46 10.06 -1.71
CA LEU A 166 4.08 8.67 -1.49
C LEU A 166 4.41 8.29 -0.05
N VAL A 167 3.43 7.85 0.71
CA VAL A 167 3.61 7.56 2.14
C VAL A 167 3.01 6.21 2.48
N GLY A 168 3.77 5.34 3.14
CA GLY A 168 3.25 4.01 3.47
C GLY A 168 3.91 3.35 4.66
N GLN A 169 3.22 2.36 5.22
CA GLN A 169 3.64 1.57 6.36
C GLN A 169 3.48 0.08 6.08
N SER A 170 4.49 -0.76 6.40
CA SER A 170 4.41 -2.22 6.23
C SER A 170 4.15 -2.61 4.76
N GLN A 171 3.11 -3.41 4.45
CA GLN A 171 2.61 -3.62 3.08
C GLN A 171 2.57 -2.31 2.31
N GLY A 172 2.02 -1.26 2.91
CA GLY A 172 1.92 0.06 2.28
C GLY A 172 3.26 0.75 2.05
N ALA A 173 4.28 0.47 2.84
CA ALA A 173 5.63 0.96 2.56
C ALA A 173 6.19 0.32 1.29
N GLY A 174 5.89 -0.97 1.08
CA GLY A 174 6.17 -1.67 -0.17
C GLY A 174 5.41 -1.10 -1.35
N ALA A 175 4.11 -0.81 -1.16
CA ALA A 175 3.26 -0.19 -2.18
C ALA A 175 3.75 1.22 -2.55
N ALA A 176 4.13 2.05 -1.58
CA ALA A 176 4.67 3.40 -1.82
C ALA A 176 6.01 3.36 -2.55
N PHE A 177 6.93 2.45 -2.17
CA PHE A 177 8.17 2.22 -2.89
C PHE A 177 7.91 1.73 -4.32
N GLY A 178 7.01 0.75 -4.48
CA GLY A 178 6.60 0.24 -5.79
C GLY A 178 5.99 1.32 -6.66
N ALA A 179 5.13 2.19 -6.11
CA ALA A 179 4.56 3.33 -6.82
C ALA A 179 5.65 4.28 -7.32
N ALA A 180 6.66 4.62 -6.48
CA ALA A 180 7.80 5.41 -6.91
C ALA A 180 8.61 4.74 -8.02
N ALA A 181 8.78 3.42 -7.95
CA ALA A 181 9.54 2.64 -8.92
C ALA A 181 8.82 2.50 -10.28
N TYR A 182 7.49 2.35 -10.28
CA TYR A 182 6.68 2.26 -11.52
C TYR A 182 6.32 3.61 -12.11
N ALA A 183 6.27 4.68 -11.33
CA ALA A 183 5.78 5.98 -11.77
C ALA A 183 6.45 6.52 -13.04
N PRO A 184 7.77 6.41 -13.26
CA PRO A 184 8.40 6.93 -14.47
C PRO A 184 7.82 6.40 -15.77
N ASP A 185 7.40 5.14 -15.77
CA ASP A 185 6.87 4.46 -16.97
C ASP A 185 5.34 4.41 -16.98
N TYR A 186 4.71 4.25 -15.80
CA TYR A 186 3.28 4.06 -15.68
C TYR A 186 2.50 5.36 -15.46
N ALA A 187 3.04 6.30 -14.70
CA ALA A 187 2.38 7.55 -14.33
C ALA A 187 3.33 8.77 -14.47
N PRO A 188 3.92 9.00 -15.65
CA PRO A 188 4.84 10.13 -15.87
C PRO A 188 4.17 11.50 -15.74
N ASP A 189 2.85 11.54 -15.75
CA ASP A 189 2.00 12.71 -15.55
C ASP A 189 1.92 13.17 -14.07
N LEU A 190 2.29 12.31 -13.11
CA LEU A 190 2.28 12.64 -11.69
C LEU A 190 3.60 13.28 -11.23
N ASN A 191 3.49 14.40 -10.53
CA ASN A 191 4.64 15.11 -9.94
C ASN A 191 4.96 14.56 -8.54
N ILE A 192 5.59 13.38 -8.49
CA ILE A 192 6.02 12.75 -7.25
C ILE A 192 7.29 13.43 -6.73
N ARG A 193 7.27 13.87 -5.47
CA ARG A 193 8.35 14.62 -4.83
C ARG A 193 9.28 13.78 -3.96
N GLY A 194 8.73 12.72 -3.34
CA GLY A 194 9.48 11.84 -2.46
C GLY A 194 8.62 10.70 -1.94
N THR A 195 9.28 9.75 -1.28
CA THR A 195 8.63 8.59 -0.66
C THR A 195 9.02 8.49 0.80
N VAL A 196 8.04 8.26 1.69
CA VAL A 196 8.22 7.98 3.11
C VAL A 196 7.71 6.57 3.38
N ALA A 197 8.60 5.67 3.84
CA ALA A 197 8.33 4.27 4.06
C ALA A 197 8.78 3.84 5.46
N THR A 198 7.87 3.26 6.26
CA THR A 198 8.20 2.70 7.58
C THR A 198 7.88 1.20 7.62
N GLY A 199 8.81 0.39 8.15
CA GLY A 199 8.63 -1.06 8.21
C GLY A 199 8.55 -1.71 6.83
N ILE A 200 9.36 -1.26 5.88
CA ILE A 200 9.28 -1.65 4.46
C ILE A 200 9.72 -3.10 4.23
N PRO A 201 8.88 -3.96 3.59
CA PRO A 201 9.28 -5.31 3.23
C PRO A 201 10.27 -5.29 2.05
N TYR A 202 11.25 -6.18 2.13
CA TYR A 202 12.19 -6.43 1.03
C TYR A 202 12.39 -7.93 0.87
N MET A 203 11.76 -8.50 -0.14
CA MET A 203 11.85 -9.92 -0.41
C MET A 203 13.00 -10.22 -1.38
N THR A 204 13.96 -11.01 -0.90
CA THR A 204 15.03 -11.62 -1.70
C THR A 204 15.09 -13.11 -1.40
N PRO A 205 15.79 -13.92 -2.23
CA PRO A 205 16.00 -15.33 -1.93
C PRO A 205 16.63 -15.57 -0.55
N GLU A 206 17.53 -14.70 -0.12
CA GLU A 206 18.22 -14.78 1.18
C GLU A 206 17.24 -14.47 2.32
N VAL A 207 16.40 -13.44 2.20
CA VAL A 207 15.36 -13.11 3.17
C VAL A 207 14.37 -14.26 3.29
N LEU A 208 13.92 -14.80 2.17
CA LEU A 208 13.02 -15.96 2.17
C LEU A 208 13.67 -17.15 2.87
N SER A 209 14.93 -17.47 2.55
CA SER A 209 15.65 -18.55 3.22
C SER A 209 15.74 -18.32 4.74
N ALA A 210 16.06 -17.10 5.18
CA ALA A 210 16.12 -16.76 6.60
C ALA A 210 14.75 -16.92 7.30
N LEU A 211 13.67 -16.49 6.66
CA LEU A 211 12.31 -16.67 7.17
C LEU A 211 11.95 -18.15 7.34
N LEU A 212 12.30 -18.99 6.37
CA LEU A 212 11.99 -20.42 6.40
C LEU A 212 12.84 -21.21 7.38
N THR A 213 14.11 -20.81 7.59
CA THR A 213 15.06 -21.53 8.46
C THR A 213 15.09 -21.02 9.89
N HIS A 214 14.30 -19.99 10.25
CA HIS A 214 14.31 -19.34 11.55
C HIS A 214 15.69 -18.82 12.00
N GLN A 215 16.55 -18.47 11.05
CA GLN A 215 17.91 -17.96 11.32
C GLN A 215 17.96 -16.47 11.64
N GLU A 216 16.79 -15.81 11.81
CA GLU A 216 16.77 -14.43 12.25
C GLU A 216 17.40 -14.29 13.64
N GLN A 217 18.39 -13.41 13.75
CA GLN A 217 19.00 -13.05 15.03
C GLN A 217 18.00 -12.23 15.84
N THR A 218 17.18 -12.90 16.61
CA THR A 218 16.20 -12.28 17.49
C THR A 218 16.71 -12.25 18.93
N SER A 219 16.50 -11.14 19.64
CA SER A 219 16.75 -11.02 21.06
C SER A 219 15.93 -12.05 21.88
N PRO A 220 16.35 -12.43 23.10
CA PRO A 220 15.55 -13.31 23.94
C PRO A 220 14.10 -12.85 24.15
N LYS A 221 13.87 -11.53 24.28
CA LYS A 221 12.55 -10.92 24.38
C LYS A 221 11.73 -11.10 23.09
N ALA A 222 12.38 -10.93 21.93
CA ALA A 222 11.74 -11.16 20.62
C ALA A 222 11.37 -12.64 20.43
N LYS A 223 12.25 -13.57 20.82
CA LYS A 223 11.94 -15.01 20.79
C LYS A 223 10.72 -15.36 21.63
N GLN A 224 10.58 -14.77 22.82
CA GLN A 224 9.43 -14.98 23.69
C GLN A 224 8.14 -14.39 23.09
N ALA A 225 8.22 -13.22 22.47
CA ALA A 225 7.08 -12.59 21.77
C ALA A 225 6.61 -13.45 20.59
N ILE A 226 7.53 -13.93 19.75
CA ILE A 226 7.24 -14.83 18.61
C ILE A 226 6.62 -16.16 19.09
N GLN A 227 7.01 -16.67 20.25
CA GLN A 227 6.38 -17.88 20.82
C GLN A 227 4.92 -17.65 21.22
N LYS A 228 4.55 -16.42 21.61
CA LYS A 228 3.17 -16.06 21.92
C LYS A 228 2.34 -15.80 20.67
N GLN A 229 2.88 -15.08 19.72
CA GLN A 229 2.20 -14.69 18.50
C GLN A 229 3.25 -14.44 17.41
N ASP A 230 3.28 -15.30 16.39
CA ASP A 230 4.18 -15.15 15.26
C ASP A 230 3.44 -14.47 14.10
N PRO A 231 3.65 -13.16 13.87
CA PRO A 231 2.92 -12.43 12.84
C PRO A 231 3.18 -12.99 11.43
N VAL A 232 4.37 -13.55 11.19
CA VAL A 232 4.74 -14.14 9.89
C VAL A 232 3.83 -15.30 9.50
N VAL A 233 3.25 -16.03 10.48
CA VAL A 233 2.29 -17.10 10.18
C VAL A 233 1.03 -16.52 9.55
N ALA A 234 0.44 -15.48 10.13
CA ALA A 234 -0.75 -14.83 9.58
C ALA A 234 -0.48 -14.24 8.20
N TYR A 235 0.67 -13.58 8.00
CA TYR A 235 1.06 -13.03 6.69
C TYR A 235 1.28 -14.12 5.64
N GLY A 236 1.89 -15.24 6.02
CA GLY A 236 2.04 -16.39 5.13
C GLY A 236 0.71 -17.03 4.72
N LEU A 237 -0.25 -17.11 5.66
CA LEU A 237 -1.60 -17.58 5.39
C LEU A 237 -2.35 -16.65 4.44
N LEU A 238 -2.28 -15.32 4.65
CA LEU A 238 -2.85 -14.33 3.73
C LEU A 238 -2.23 -14.41 2.34
N LEU A 239 -0.90 -14.58 2.26
CA LEU A 239 -0.20 -14.68 0.98
C LEU A 239 -0.64 -15.93 0.20
N GLY A 240 -0.75 -17.08 0.89
CA GLY A 240 -1.22 -18.32 0.28
C GLY A 240 -2.70 -18.27 -0.11
N ALA A 241 -3.56 -17.71 0.75
CA ALA A 241 -4.98 -17.55 0.45
C ALA A 241 -5.21 -16.57 -0.73
N SER A 242 -4.45 -15.49 -0.78
CA SER A 242 -4.44 -14.57 -1.92
C SER A 242 -4.01 -15.27 -3.22
N LEU A 243 -2.95 -16.07 -3.17
CA LEU A 243 -2.52 -16.84 -4.34
C LEU A 243 -3.59 -17.85 -4.78
N GLY A 244 -4.22 -18.55 -3.84
CA GLY A 244 -5.31 -19.50 -4.13
C GLY A 244 -6.56 -18.85 -4.75
N ASN A 245 -6.83 -17.59 -4.40
CA ASN A 245 -7.93 -16.83 -5.02
C ASN A 245 -7.62 -16.39 -6.46
N ILE A 246 -6.35 -16.40 -6.88
CA ILE A 246 -5.88 -15.94 -8.19
C ILE A 246 -5.51 -17.09 -9.10
N ASP A 247 -4.84 -18.10 -8.56
CA ASP A 247 -4.37 -19.28 -9.31
C ASP A 247 -5.13 -20.52 -8.89
N PRO A 248 -6.03 -21.05 -9.74
CA PRO A 248 -6.80 -22.25 -9.44
C PRO A 248 -5.95 -23.54 -9.35
N ASN A 249 -4.70 -23.49 -9.78
CA ASN A 249 -3.76 -24.61 -9.67
C ASN A 249 -2.96 -24.61 -8.37
N PHE A 250 -3.07 -23.56 -7.56
CA PHE A 250 -2.40 -23.51 -6.26
C PHE A 250 -2.93 -24.59 -5.33
N LYS A 251 -1.99 -25.34 -4.73
CA LYS A 251 -2.27 -26.42 -3.79
C LYS A 251 -1.86 -26.00 -2.38
N PRO A 252 -2.80 -25.60 -1.53
CA PRO A 252 -2.47 -25.09 -0.20
C PRO A 252 -1.76 -26.13 0.67
N GLU A 253 -2.01 -27.42 0.49
CA GLU A 253 -1.35 -28.52 1.21
C GLU A 253 0.16 -28.63 0.90
N GLU A 254 0.63 -28.04 -0.19
CA GLU A 254 2.07 -27.92 -0.49
C GLU A 254 2.74 -26.80 0.31
N ALA A 255 1.96 -25.81 0.80
CA ALA A 255 2.44 -24.67 1.56
C ALA A 255 2.18 -24.80 3.06
N PHE A 256 1.04 -25.37 3.44
CA PHE A 256 0.54 -25.37 4.81
C PHE A 256 0.31 -26.79 5.33
N THR A 257 0.61 -27.00 6.62
CA THR A 257 0.36 -28.28 7.27
C THR A 257 -1.14 -28.48 7.53
N PRO A 258 -1.59 -29.73 7.76
CA PRO A 258 -3.00 -29.97 8.14
C PRO A 258 -3.45 -29.15 9.35
N LYS A 259 -2.53 -28.84 10.30
CA LYS A 259 -2.83 -28.03 11.48
C LYS A 259 -3.20 -26.58 11.13
N ALA A 260 -2.67 -26.04 10.04
CA ALA A 260 -2.88 -24.65 9.64
C ALA A 260 -4.04 -24.46 8.65
N MET A 261 -4.65 -25.53 8.16
CA MET A 261 -5.66 -25.44 7.09
C MET A 261 -6.91 -24.67 7.48
N ASP A 262 -7.40 -24.78 8.71
CA ASP A 262 -8.56 -23.99 9.16
C ASP A 262 -8.25 -22.49 9.16
N ALA A 263 -7.07 -22.09 9.62
CA ALA A 263 -6.62 -20.70 9.58
C ALA A 263 -6.33 -20.22 8.13
N TYR A 264 -5.86 -21.10 7.25
CA TYR A 264 -5.71 -20.80 5.82
C TYR A 264 -7.07 -20.49 5.17
N HIS A 265 -8.08 -21.30 5.40
CA HIS A 265 -9.43 -21.05 4.87
C HIS A 265 -10.05 -19.78 5.46
N ALA A 266 -9.82 -19.51 6.74
CA ALA A 266 -10.28 -18.29 7.38
C ALA A 266 -9.62 -17.02 6.80
N ALA A 267 -8.35 -17.11 6.34
CA ALA A 267 -7.59 -15.98 5.82
C ALA A 267 -8.26 -15.28 4.61
N SER A 268 -9.09 -16.01 3.83
CA SER A 268 -9.87 -15.41 2.73
C SER A 268 -11.17 -14.73 3.20
N GLN A 269 -11.56 -14.87 4.46
CA GLN A 269 -12.89 -14.47 4.94
C GLN A 269 -12.84 -13.44 6.07
N VAL A 270 -11.74 -13.40 6.84
CA VAL A 270 -11.60 -12.53 8.00
C VAL A 270 -10.46 -11.52 7.79
N CYS A 271 -10.56 -10.40 8.49
CA CYS A 271 -9.49 -9.41 8.47
C CYS A 271 -8.30 -9.82 9.36
N LEU A 272 -7.20 -9.08 9.28
CA LEU A 272 -5.94 -9.44 9.92
C LEU A 272 -6.08 -9.68 11.44
N ALA A 273 -6.78 -8.82 12.17
CA ALA A 273 -6.83 -8.93 13.62
C ALA A 273 -7.51 -10.22 14.10
N PRO A 274 -8.69 -10.63 13.59
CA PRO A 274 -9.28 -11.95 13.86
C PRO A 274 -8.38 -13.11 13.42
N LEU A 275 -7.70 -13.01 12.27
CA LEU A 275 -6.78 -14.06 11.81
C LEU A 275 -5.60 -14.23 12.77
N MET A 276 -5.00 -13.14 13.24
CA MET A 276 -3.93 -13.15 14.24
C MET A 276 -4.39 -13.81 15.55
N GLN A 277 -5.62 -13.54 15.99
CA GLN A 277 -6.21 -14.17 17.16
C GLN A 277 -6.37 -15.67 16.97
N GLN A 278 -6.84 -16.11 15.79
CA GLN A 278 -6.96 -17.54 15.47
C GLN A 278 -5.59 -18.22 15.45
N VAL A 279 -4.59 -17.64 14.77
CA VAL A 279 -3.20 -18.15 14.75
C VAL A 279 -2.66 -18.36 16.17
N SER A 280 -2.90 -17.39 17.07
CA SER A 280 -2.49 -17.50 18.48
C SER A 280 -3.27 -18.58 19.23
N LYS A 281 -4.60 -18.63 19.08
CA LYS A 281 -5.50 -19.60 19.72
C LYS A 281 -5.13 -21.05 19.33
N ASP A 282 -4.85 -21.26 18.05
CA ASP A 282 -4.52 -22.59 17.51
C ASP A 282 -3.07 -23.00 17.77
N GLY A 283 -2.29 -22.11 18.42
CA GLY A 283 -0.87 -22.33 18.70
C GLY A 283 -0.05 -22.57 17.44
N LEU A 284 -0.35 -21.80 16.37
CA LEU A 284 0.38 -21.88 15.12
C LEU A 284 1.69 -21.09 15.21
N THR A 285 2.75 -21.71 14.74
CA THR A 285 4.09 -21.15 14.65
C THR A 285 4.64 -21.46 13.26
N ARG A 286 5.69 -20.78 12.81
CA ARG A 286 6.36 -21.10 11.52
C ARG A 286 6.71 -22.59 11.40
N ARG A 287 7.06 -23.26 12.51
CA ARG A 287 7.49 -24.66 12.53
C ARG A 287 6.34 -25.66 12.31
N ASN A 288 5.13 -25.30 12.73
CA ASN A 288 3.98 -26.22 12.67
C ASN A 288 2.92 -25.78 11.69
N ALA A 289 2.99 -24.57 11.13
CA ALA A 289 2.05 -24.06 10.15
C ALA A 289 2.50 -24.30 8.71
N PHE A 290 3.81 -24.22 8.44
CA PHE A 290 4.35 -24.32 7.10
C PHE A 290 4.97 -25.68 6.81
N THR A 291 4.81 -26.13 5.55
CA THR A 291 5.48 -27.32 5.05
C THR A 291 6.92 -27.00 4.62
N PRO A 292 7.80 -28.00 4.47
CA PRO A 292 9.13 -27.80 3.88
C PRO A 292 9.10 -27.28 2.44
N THR A 293 7.99 -27.46 1.73
CA THR A 293 7.81 -27.03 0.32
C THR A 293 7.14 -25.67 0.18
N MET A 294 6.77 -25.00 1.28
CA MET A 294 6.07 -23.69 1.30
C MET A 294 6.75 -22.65 0.41
N GLY A 295 8.08 -22.53 0.47
CA GLY A 295 8.83 -21.57 -0.34
C GLY A 295 8.66 -21.79 -1.84
N LYS A 296 8.60 -23.06 -2.27
CA LYS A 296 8.32 -23.43 -3.67
C LYS A 296 6.88 -23.18 -4.04
N ALA A 297 5.95 -23.58 -3.18
CA ALA A 297 4.51 -23.42 -3.43
C ALA A 297 4.10 -21.94 -3.53
N LEU A 298 4.68 -21.07 -2.70
CA LEU A 298 4.40 -19.63 -2.72
C LEU A 298 5.35 -18.81 -3.62
N ALA A 299 6.22 -19.45 -4.40
CA ALA A 299 7.18 -18.74 -5.27
C ALA A 299 6.53 -17.70 -6.21
N PRO A 300 5.36 -17.95 -6.83
CA PRO A 300 4.68 -16.94 -7.65
C PRO A 300 4.31 -15.68 -6.86
N ALA A 301 3.83 -15.85 -5.62
CA ALA A 301 3.50 -14.73 -4.75
C ALA A 301 4.75 -13.94 -4.32
N PHE A 302 5.83 -14.63 -3.92
CA PHE A 302 7.11 -13.98 -3.59
C PHE A 302 7.69 -13.21 -4.77
N LYS A 303 7.55 -13.72 -6.00
CA LYS A 303 7.94 -12.98 -7.21
C LYS A 303 7.13 -11.69 -7.36
N GLY A 304 5.85 -11.70 -7.02
CA GLY A 304 4.99 -10.51 -7.01
C GLY A 304 5.42 -9.43 -6.01
N MET A 305 6.15 -9.80 -4.95
CA MET A 305 6.69 -8.87 -3.95
C MET A 305 7.97 -8.15 -4.40
N MET A 306 8.57 -8.52 -5.52
CA MET A 306 9.83 -7.93 -5.98
C MET A 306 9.58 -6.57 -6.62
N TYR A 307 10.42 -5.60 -6.28
CA TYR A 307 10.38 -4.27 -6.90
C TYR A 307 10.95 -4.32 -8.32
N PRO A 308 10.38 -3.55 -9.28
CA PRO A 308 10.86 -3.55 -10.67
C PRO A 308 12.25 -2.90 -10.79
N THR A 309 12.57 -1.97 -9.91
CA THR A 309 13.86 -1.31 -9.78
C THR A 309 14.07 -0.84 -8.35
N LEU A 310 15.33 -0.72 -7.93
CA LEU A 310 15.71 -0.08 -6.69
C LEU A 310 16.29 1.34 -6.93
N ALA A 311 16.42 1.76 -8.19
CA ALA A 311 16.85 3.09 -8.59
C ALA A 311 15.62 4.02 -8.71
N LEU A 312 15.26 4.70 -7.64
CA LEU A 312 14.19 5.68 -7.63
C LEU A 312 14.69 7.04 -8.12
N LYS A 313 13.86 7.75 -8.89
CA LYS A 313 14.16 9.12 -9.32
C LYS A 313 14.02 10.15 -8.20
N GLN A 314 13.13 9.87 -7.24
CA GLN A 314 12.83 10.76 -6.12
C GLN A 314 13.52 10.25 -4.85
N PRO A 315 13.85 11.15 -3.90
CA PRO A 315 14.41 10.75 -2.61
C PRO A 315 13.46 9.82 -1.81
N LEU A 316 14.07 8.92 -1.05
CA LEU A 316 13.41 7.94 -0.22
C LEU A 316 13.77 8.16 1.25
N PHE A 317 12.77 8.27 2.12
CA PHE A 317 12.91 8.17 3.58
C PHE A 317 12.53 6.76 4.02
N VAL A 318 13.39 6.13 4.84
CA VAL A 318 13.11 4.82 5.45
C VAL A 318 13.20 4.89 6.96
N GLY A 319 12.11 4.58 7.65
CA GLY A 319 12.07 4.42 9.10
C GLY A 319 12.02 2.95 9.51
N THR A 320 13.02 2.50 10.28
CA THR A 320 13.17 1.11 10.73
C THR A 320 13.13 1.02 12.26
N GLY A 321 12.22 0.23 12.81
CA GLY A 321 12.22 -0.13 14.22
C GLY A 321 13.25 -1.22 14.52
N SER A 322 14.13 -1.02 15.51
CA SER A 322 15.16 -2.02 15.80
C SER A 322 14.62 -3.30 16.46
N GLN A 323 13.37 -3.28 16.91
CA GLN A 323 12.65 -4.41 17.53
C GLN A 323 11.48 -4.86 16.63
N ASP A 324 11.49 -4.52 15.34
CA ASP A 324 10.46 -4.92 14.38
C ASP A 324 10.46 -6.45 14.20
N LEU A 325 9.33 -7.11 14.54
CA LEU A 325 9.12 -8.55 14.40
C LEU A 325 8.24 -8.90 13.20
N ASP A 326 7.56 -7.92 12.62
CA ASP A 326 6.70 -8.08 11.44
C ASP A 326 7.54 -8.08 10.16
N VAL A 327 8.43 -7.08 10.05
CA VAL A 327 9.41 -6.97 8.97
C VAL A 327 10.79 -6.80 9.59
N ALA A 328 11.60 -7.83 9.54
CA ALA A 328 12.91 -7.85 10.19
C ALA A 328 13.74 -6.60 9.87
N ALA A 329 14.30 -5.95 10.89
CA ALA A 329 15.12 -4.76 10.73
C ALA A 329 16.33 -5.00 9.79
N SER A 330 16.86 -6.23 9.77
CA SER A 330 17.93 -6.64 8.86
C SER A 330 17.52 -6.59 7.39
N SER A 331 16.28 -7.00 7.08
CA SER A 331 15.71 -6.92 5.71
C SER A 331 15.52 -5.48 5.27
N GLN A 332 15.00 -4.61 6.14
CA GLN A 332 14.83 -3.19 5.86
C GLN A 332 16.18 -2.50 5.59
N LYS A 333 17.20 -2.80 6.40
CA LYS A 333 18.58 -2.31 6.18
C LYS A 333 19.17 -2.84 4.87
N ALA A 334 18.89 -4.08 4.50
CA ALA A 334 19.32 -4.65 3.22
C ALA A 334 18.69 -3.90 2.03
N LEU A 335 17.40 -3.52 2.11
CA LEU A 335 16.78 -2.66 1.11
C LEU A 335 17.49 -1.30 1.00
N VAL A 336 17.74 -0.62 2.14
CA VAL A 336 18.44 0.67 2.15
C VAL A 336 19.79 0.56 1.44
N LYS A 337 20.59 -0.46 1.80
CA LYS A 337 21.89 -0.70 1.16
C LYS A 337 21.75 -0.93 -0.36
N ALA A 338 20.80 -1.74 -0.77
CA ALA A 338 20.56 -2.07 -2.17
C ALA A 338 20.05 -0.87 -2.98
N ALA A 339 19.14 -0.06 -2.41
CA ALA A 339 18.64 1.17 -3.03
C ALA A 339 19.75 2.21 -3.17
N CYS A 340 20.60 2.41 -2.15
CA CYS A 340 21.79 3.24 -2.24
C CYS A 340 22.72 2.79 -3.37
N ALA A 341 23.01 1.50 -3.45
CA ALA A 341 23.88 0.94 -4.49
C ALA A 341 23.29 1.11 -5.90
N ALA A 342 21.95 1.16 -6.01
CA ALA A 342 21.24 1.44 -7.26
C ALA A 342 21.19 2.94 -7.62
N GLY A 343 21.69 3.84 -6.76
CA GLY A 343 21.73 5.28 -7.02
C GLY A 343 20.57 6.08 -6.44
N THR A 344 19.67 5.47 -5.66
CA THR A 344 18.62 6.18 -4.95
C THR A 344 19.19 7.03 -3.82
N THR A 345 18.76 8.29 -3.70
CA THR A 345 19.03 9.11 -2.51
C THR A 345 18.16 8.63 -1.36
N VAL A 346 18.77 7.98 -0.37
CA VAL A 346 18.03 7.40 0.77
C VAL A 346 18.41 8.14 2.05
N GLN A 347 17.41 8.61 2.81
CA GLN A 347 17.55 9.05 4.19
C GLN A 347 16.96 7.96 5.10
N ALA A 348 17.85 7.23 5.81
CA ALA A 348 17.47 6.10 6.63
C ALA A 348 17.62 6.40 8.12
N HIS A 349 16.60 6.07 8.91
CA HIS A 349 16.57 6.23 10.36
C HIS A 349 16.27 4.90 11.03
N VAL A 350 17.04 4.59 12.11
CA VAL A 350 16.82 3.41 12.94
C VAL A 350 16.32 3.85 14.31
N TYR A 351 15.10 3.53 14.65
CA TYR A 351 14.45 3.87 15.91
C TYR A 351 14.74 2.77 16.96
N LYS A 352 15.70 3.05 17.81
CA LYS A 352 16.21 2.10 18.81
C LYS A 352 15.12 1.72 19.83
N GLY A 353 14.91 0.42 20.01
CA GLY A 353 13.95 -0.13 20.98
C GLY A 353 12.50 -0.12 20.51
N LEU A 354 12.18 0.47 19.35
CA LEU A 354 10.83 0.53 18.83
C LEU A 354 10.51 -0.68 17.94
N ASP A 355 9.25 -1.09 18.01
CA ASP A 355 8.67 -2.14 17.17
C ASP A 355 8.12 -1.59 15.84
N HIS A 356 7.50 -2.47 15.06
CA HIS A 356 6.88 -2.17 13.78
C HIS A 356 5.83 -1.05 13.84
N SER A 357 4.99 -1.07 14.85
CA SER A 357 3.88 -0.12 15.01
C SER A 357 4.34 1.22 15.60
N GLN A 358 5.20 1.18 16.61
CA GLN A 358 5.71 2.37 17.29
C GLN A 358 6.54 3.26 16.37
N THR A 359 7.27 2.66 15.43
CA THR A 359 8.11 3.37 14.45
C THR A 359 7.31 4.36 13.61
N VAL A 360 6.03 4.09 13.33
CA VAL A 360 5.18 4.95 12.49
C VAL A 360 5.09 6.37 13.05
N LEU A 361 4.64 6.52 14.29
CA LEU A 361 4.50 7.83 14.93
C LEU A 361 5.86 8.44 15.26
N ALA A 362 6.83 7.63 15.68
CA ALA A 362 8.17 8.10 16.02
C ALA A 362 8.91 8.68 14.80
N SER A 363 8.55 8.27 13.57
CA SER A 363 9.16 8.78 12.35
C SER A 363 8.67 10.17 11.94
N LEU A 364 7.58 10.67 12.55
CA LEU A 364 6.95 11.93 12.14
C LEU A 364 7.88 13.16 12.17
N PRO A 365 8.73 13.39 13.19
CA PRO A 365 9.62 14.55 13.19
C PRO A 365 10.65 14.50 12.05
N ASP A 366 11.31 13.34 11.87
CA ASP A 366 12.35 13.18 10.87
C ASP A 366 11.78 13.21 9.45
N SER A 367 10.64 12.53 9.23
CA SER A 367 9.94 12.58 7.93
C SER A 367 9.35 13.94 7.61
N ALA A 368 9.08 14.79 8.63
CA ALA A 368 8.66 16.18 8.40
C ALA A 368 9.78 17.01 7.76
N ALA A 369 11.00 16.97 8.32
CA ALA A 369 12.14 17.66 7.77
C ALA A 369 12.48 17.19 6.35
N PHE A 370 12.49 15.87 6.13
CA PHE A 370 12.64 15.27 4.80
C PHE A 370 11.59 15.81 3.81
N THR A 371 10.31 15.76 4.21
CA THR A 371 9.19 16.20 3.37
C THR A 371 9.30 17.67 3.03
N GLN A 372 9.64 18.53 3.99
CA GLN A 372 9.81 19.96 3.76
C GLN A 372 10.88 20.21 2.68
N ALA A 373 12.03 19.55 2.76
CA ALA A 373 13.11 19.69 1.79
C ALA A 373 12.68 19.25 0.38
N VAL A 374 12.12 18.04 0.24
CA VAL A 374 11.73 17.54 -1.10
C VAL A 374 10.56 18.34 -1.70
N MET A 375 9.64 18.85 -0.87
CA MET A 375 8.54 19.68 -1.32
C MET A 375 9.02 21.08 -1.75
N ALA A 376 10.06 21.61 -1.15
CA ALA A 376 10.73 22.85 -1.57
C ALA A 376 11.60 22.64 -2.82
N GLY A 377 11.95 21.41 -3.18
CA GLY A 377 12.94 21.10 -4.23
C GLY A 377 14.38 21.23 -3.78
N GLU A 378 14.59 21.22 -2.47
CA GLU A 378 15.90 21.28 -1.84
C GLU A 378 16.59 19.90 -1.84
N PRO A 379 17.93 19.86 -1.90
CA PRO A 379 18.65 18.59 -1.79
C PRO A 379 18.43 17.93 -0.43
N VAL A 380 18.26 16.62 -0.46
CA VAL A 380 18.21 15.81 0.76
C VAL A 380 19.55 15.18 1.02
N SER A 381 20.05 15.30 2.26
CA SER A 381 21.27 14.59 2.68
C SER A 381 20.99 13.09 2.76
N GLY A 382 21.62 12.32 1.89
CA GLY A 382 21.49 10.86 1.87
C GLY A 382 22.33 10.18 2.94
N SER A 383 21.85 9.04 3.46
CA SER A 383 22.60 8.16 4.38
C SER A 383 23.53 7.19 3.64
N CYS A 384 23.57 7.25 2.30
CA CYS A 384 24.27 6.27 1.45
C CYS A 384 25.81 6.31 1.55
N THR A 385 26.40 7.42 2.05
CA THR A 385 27.85 7.56 2.20
C THR A 385 28.38 7.27 3.60
N ALA A 386 27.50 7.21 4.59
CA ALA A 386 27.85 6.76 5.93
C ALA A 386 27.86 5.23 5.93
N SER A 387 28.99 4.62 6.36
CA SER A 387 29.04 3.20 6.69
C SER A 387 27.84 2.90 7.60
N THR A 388 26.82 2.26 7.03
CA THR A 388 25.58 1.95 7.74
C THR A 388 25.92 1.04 8.93
N PRO A 389 25.69 1.45 10.19
CA PRO A 389 26.09 0.68 11.36
C PRO A 389 25.37 -0.67 11.44
#